data_b0dccad36508209e6f93e7dfba4f120f
#
_entry.id   b0dccad36508209e6f93e7dfba4f120f
#
_cell.length_a   1.000
_cell.length_b   1.000
_cell.length_c   1.000
_cell.angle_alpha   90.00
_cell.angle_beta   90.00
_cell.angle_gamma   90.00
#
_symmetry.space_group_name_H-M   'P 1'
#
loop_
_entity.id
_entity.type
_entity.pdbx_description
1 polymer ?
#
loop_
_entity_poly.entity_id
_entity_poly.type
_entity_poly.pdbx_seq_one_letter_code
_entity_poly.pdbx_strand_id
1 'polypeptide(L)'
;MAMRIGELAERAGTSVKTIRYYDRVGVLRPTERSESGYRLYGDGALDRYRFVRAAQAVGLRLGEIREIIALRDRGETPCRFVVDLIGRRAAELDARIAELQALRDELRSLHRRARRLDPHRCDPRLVCHVIDHGA
;
A
#
# COMPACT_ATOMS: atom_id res chain seq x y z
N MET A 1 -19.71 -17.92 15.37
CA MET A 1 -20.84 -17.05 15.74
C MET A 1 -20.82 -15.80 14.85
N ALA A 2 -21.94 -15.45 14.26
CA ALA A 2 -22.01 -14.30 13.36
C ALA A 2 -22.06 -12.98 14.13
N MET A 3 -21.34 -11.99 13.62
CA MET A 3 -21.25 -10.65 14.21
C MET A 3 -21.84 -9.61 13.26
N ARG A 4 -22.44 -8.56 13.79
CA ARG A 4 -22.77 -7.37 13.02
C ARG A 4 -21.49 -6.56 12.79
N ILE A 5 -21.54 -5.69 11.79
CA ILE A 5 -20.38 -4.86 11.38
C ILE A 5 -19.81 -4.04 12.55
N GLY A 6 -20.67 -3.48 13.41
CA GLY A 6 -20.23 -2.68 14.57
C GLY A 6 -19.43 -3.51 15.57
N GLU A 7 -19.88 -4.73 15.84
CA GLU A 7 -19.18 -5.66 16.74
C GLU A 7 -17.83 -6.08 16.16
N LEU A 8 -17.79 -6.39 14.86
CA LEU A 8 -16.54 -6.72 14.19
C LEU A 8 -15.56 -5.55 14.25
N ALA A 9 -16.02 -4.33 13.96
CA ALA A 9 -15.19 -3.14 14.01
C ALA A 9 -14.62 -2.92 15.41
N GLU A 10 -15.43 -3.09 16.44
CA GLU A 10 -14.99 -2.96 17.84
C GLU A 10 -13.91 -3.99 18.18
N ARG A 11 -14.15 -5.26 17.86
CA ARG A 11 -13.17 -6.33 18.11
C ARG A 11 -11.88 -6.17 17.32
N ALA A 12 -11.98 -5.63 16.11
CA ALA A 12 -10.83 -5.38 15.25
C ALA A 12 -10.05 -4.10 15.63
N GLY A 13 -10.63 -3.27 16.50
CA GLY A 13 -10.01 -1.99 16.87
C GLY A 13 -10.02 -0.98 15.74
N THR A 14 -11.05 -0.99 14.89
CA THR A 14 -11.17 -0.13 13.73
C THR A 14 -12.58 0.45 13.61
N SER A 15 -12.85 1.22 12.57
CA SER A 15 -14.15 1.82 12.33
C SER A 15 -15.03 0.97 11.42
N VAL A 16 -16.34 1.15 11.55
CA VAL A 16 -17.32 0.54 10.63
C VAL A 16 -17.03 0.97 9.19
N LYS A 17 -16.61 2.21 8.98
CA LYS A 17 -16.24 2.74 7.66
C LYS A 17 -15.11 1.92 7.03
N THR A 18 -14.10 1.55 7.80
CA THR A 18 -12.98 0.73 7.34
C THR A 18 -13.45 -0.67 6.93
N ILE A 19 -14.30 -1.30 7.75
CA ILE A 19 -14.86 -2.63 7.44
C ILE A 19 -15.70 -2.57 6.15
N ARG A 20 -16.52 -1.54 5.99
CA ARG A 20 -17.30 -1.34 4.75
C ARG A 20 -16.41 -1.18 3.53
N TYR A 21 -15.31 -0.47 3.68
CA TYR A 21 -14.34 -0.29 2.61
C TYR A 21 -13.74 -1.64 2.19
N TYR A 22 -13.30 -2.46 3.16
CA TYR A 22 -12.75 -3.78 2.87
C TYR A 22 -13.78 -4.74 2.26
N ASP A 23 -15.04 -4.62 2.65
CA ASP A 23 -16.14 -5.34 2.00
C ASP A 23 -16.26 -4.92 0.53
N ARG A 24 -16.28 -3.62 0.28
CA ARG A 24 -16.39 -3.06 -1.08
C ARG A 24 -15.28 -3.54 -2.01
N VAL A 25 -14.05 -3.55 -1.52
CA VAL A 25 -12.89 -3.99 -2.32
C VAL A 25 -12.72 -5.50 -2.37
N GLY A 26 -13.54 -6.25 -1.66
CA GLY A 26 -13.62 -7.70 -1.77
C GLY A 26 -12.63 -8.49 -0.92
N VAL A 27 -11.99 -7.87 0.08
CA VAL A 27 -11.04 -8.58 0.97
C VAL A 27 -11.67 -9.03 2.26
N LEU A 28 -12.86 -8.52 2.61
CA LEU A 28 -13.57 -8.87 3.84
C LEU A 28 -15.07 -8.80 3.58
N ARG A 29 -15.67 -9.95 3.23
CA ARG A 29 -17.09 -10.01 2.89
C ARG A 29 -17.91 -10.62 4.00
N PRO A 30 -19.18 -10.18 4.18
CA PRO A 30 -20.08 -10.84 5.09
C PRO A 30 -20.37 -12.26 4.61
N THR A 31 -20.55 -13.18 5.54
CA THR A 31 -20.90 -14.56 5.22
C THR A 31 -22.39 -14.75 4.96
N GLU A 32 -23.22 -13.91 5.57
CA GLU A 32 -24.68 -13.98 5.45
C GLU A 32 -25.31 -12.62 5.75
N ARG A 33 -26.61 -12.52 5.59
CA ARG A 33 -27.40 -11.38 6.04
C ARG A 33 -28.45 -11.83 7.06
N SER A 34 -28.74 -10.97 8.02
CA SER A 34 -29.83 -11.22 8.97
C SER A 34 -31.18 -11.12 8.27
N GLU A 35 -32.25 -11.56 8.93
CA GLU A 35 -33.62 -11.45 8.42
C GLU A 35 -33.98 -9.98 8.11
N SER A 36 -33.41 -9.05 8.86
CA SER A 36 -33.59 -7.60 8.64
C SER A 36 -32.68 -7.04 7.54
N GLY A 37 -31.90 -7.87 6.84
CA GLY A 37 -30.99 -7.44 5.77
C GLY A 37 -29.65 -6.92 6.23
N TYR A 38 -29.32 -6.95 7.51
CA TYR A 38 -28.01 -6.54 8.02
C TYR A 38 -26.93 -7.55 7.64
N ARG A 39 -25.75 -7.05 7.34
CA ARG A 39 -24.57 -7.86 7.03
C ARG A 39 -24.09 -8.55 8.30
N LEU A 40 -23.85 -9.86 8.21
CA LEU A 40 -23.31 -10.67 9.31
C LEU A 40 -21.96 -11.25 8.89
N TYR A 41 -21.00 -11.15 9.80
CA TYR A 41 -19.64 -11.62 9.59
C TYR A 41 -19.39 -12.84 10.47
N GLY A 42 -18.86 -13.91 9.85
CA GLY A 42 -18.59 -15.17 10.54
C GLY A 42 -17.35 -15.13 11.41
N ASP A 43 -17.05 -16.26 12.05
CA ASP A 43 -15.94 -16.39 13.01
C ASP A 43 -14.57 -16.08 12.41
N GLY A 44 -14.37 -16.34 11.14
CA GLY A 44 -13.10 -16.08 10.46
C GLY A 44 -12.86 -14.62 10.09
N ALA A 45 -13.85 -13.75 10.24
CA ALA A 45 -13.76 -12.37 9.77
C ALA A 45 -12.68 -11.57 10.50
N LEU A 46 -12.54 -11.75 11.81
CA LEU A 46 -11.53 -11.06 12.59
C LEU A 46 -10.12 -11.48 12.19
N ASP A 47 -9.89 -12.78 12.01
CA ASP A 47 -8.61 -13.31 11.55
C ASP A 47 -8.30 -12.82 10.14
N ARG A 48 -9.30 -12.77 9.27
CA ARG A 48 -9.15 -12.25 7.91
C ARG A 48 -8.80 -10.77 7.93
N TYR A 49 -9.44 -9.97 8.76
CA TYR A 49 -9.10 -8.57 8.95
C TYR A 49 -7.65 -8.41 9.41
N ARG A 50 -7.23 -9.18 10.38
CA ARG A 50 -5.85 -9.16 10.90
C ARG A 50 -4.84 -9.53 9.81
N PHE A 51 -5.16 -10.53 8.99
CA PHE A 51 -4.34 -10.89 7.84
C PHE A 51 -4.20 -9.74 6.85
N VAL A 52 -5.32 -9.08 6.49
CA VAL A 52 -5.31 -7.94 5.58
C VAL A 52 -4.40 -6.83 6.11
N ARG A 53 -4.51 -6.52 7.40
CA ARG A 53 -3.67 -5.49 8.03
C ARG A 53 -2.19 -5.86 8.03
N ALA A 54 -1.87 -7.11 8.35
CA ALA A 54 -0.49 -7.59 8.33
C ALA A 54 0.11 -7.53 6.92
N ALA A 55 -0.66 -7.93 5.91
CA ALA A 55 -0.23 -7.89 4.51
C ALA A 55 0.00 -6.45 4.03
N GLN A 56 -0.89 -5.52 4.39
CA GLN A 56 -0.71 -4.10 4.08
C GLN A 56 0.53 -3.52 4.76
N ALA A 57 0.81 -3.95 5.98
CA ALA A 57 1.97 -3.47 6.74
C ALA A 57 3.30 -3.82 6.05
N VAL A 58 3.37 -4.91 5.30
CA VAL A 58 4.54 -5.28 4.52
C VAL A 58 4.47 -4.80 3.06
N GLY A 59 3.51 -3.94 2.75
CA GLY A 59 3.45 -3.26 1.47
C GLY A 59 2.65 -3.97 0.38
N LEU A 60 1.89 -5.03 0.69
CA LEU A 60 1.04 -5.67 -0.30
C LEU A 60 -0.16 -4.78 -0.62
N ARG A 61 -0.57 -4.77 -1.87
CA ARG A 61 -1.72 -4.01 -2.35
C ARG A 61 -3.01 -4.80 -2.12
N LEU A 62 -4.13 -4.11 -1.95
CA LEU A 62 -5.42 -4.76 -1.71
C LEU A 62 -5.81 -5.75 -2.81
N GLY A 63 -5.49 -5.46 -4.08
CA GLY A 63 -5.71 -6.39 -5.18
C GLY A 63 -4.94 -7.69 -5.03
N GLU A 64 -3.69 -7.61 -4.58
CA GLU A 64 -2.82 -8.76 -4.31
C GLU A 64 -3.35 -9.57 -3.12
N ILE A 65 -3.77 -8.88 -2.07
CA ILE A 65 -4.36 -9.50 -0.87
C ILE A 65 -5.64 -10.25 -1.26
N ARG A 66 -6.48 -9.65 -2.10
CA ARG A 66 -7.70 -10.28 -2.60
C ARG A 66 -7.40 -11.57 -3.36
N GLU A 67 -6.35 -11.60 -4.17
CA GLU A 67 -5.93 -12.83 -4.88
C GLU A 67 -5.49 -13.92 -3.91
N ILE A 68 -4.75 -13.57 -2.85
CA ILE A 68 -4.32 -14.52 -1.81
C ILE A 68 -5.56 -15.13 -1.12
N ILE A 69 -6.50 -14.28 -0.74
CA ILE A 69 -7.75 -14.70 -0.09
C ILE A 69 -8.57 -15.60 -1.03
N ALA A 70 -8.65 -15.25 -2.30
CA ALA A 70 -9.38 -16.04 -3.30
C ALA A 70 -8.78 -17.44 -3.44
N LEU A 71 -7.46 -17.58 -3.43
CA LEU A 71 -6.79 -18.88 -3.45
C LEU A 71 -7.19 -19.72 -2.24
N ARG A 72 -7.15 -19.11 -1.05
CA ARG A 72 -7.53 -19.80 0.19
C ARG A 72 -8.99 -20.22 0.18
N ASP A 73 -9.86 -19.36 -0.30
CA ASP A 73 -11.32 -19.65 -0.35
C ASP A 73 -11.65 -20.78 -1.33
N ARG A 74 -10.80 -21.02 -2.33
CA ARG A 74 -10.92 -22.18 -3.24
C ARG A 74 -10.31 -23.47 -2.67
N GLY A 75 -9.78 -23.43 -1.46
CA GLY A 75 -9.13 -24.58 -0.82
C GLY A 75 -7.68 -24.77 -1.25
N GLU A 76 -7.08 -23.82 -1.96
CA GLU A 76 -5.69 -23.88 -2.36
C GLU A 76 -4.77 -23.29 -1.28
N THR A 77 -3.51 -23.72 -1.26
CA THR A 77 -2.50 -23.15 -0.36
C THR A 77 -1.81 -22.01 -1.05
N PRO A 78 -1.93 -20.76 -0.55
CA PRO A 78 -1.39 -19.60 -1.26
C PRO A 78 0.11 -19.38 -1.05
N CYS A 79 0.81 -20.24 -0.31
CA CYS A 79 2.20 -20.01 0.12
C CYS A 79 3.17 -19.73 -1.05
N ARG A 80 3.09 -20.52 -2.13
CA ARG A 80 3.97 -20.32 -3.29
C ARG A 80 3.69 -18.97 -3.96
N PHE A 81 2.43 -18.62 -4.13
CA PHE A 81 2.02 -17.33 -4.69
C PHE A 81 2.55 -16.17 -3.83
N VAL A 82 2.43 -16.30 -2.51
CA VAL A 82 2.90 -15.27 -1.55
C VAL A 82 4.42 -15.13 -1.59
N VAL A 83 5.16 -16.24 -1.63
CA VAL A 83 6.63 -16.23 -1.73
C VAL A 83 7.07 -15.48 -2.98
N ASP A 84 6.49 -15.79 -4.13
CA ASP A 84 6.82 -15.12 -5.38
C ASP A 84 6.44 -13.64 -5.36
N LEU A 85 5.31 -13.31 -4.79
CA LEU A 85 4.84 -11.93 -4.67
C LEU A 85 5.78 -11.10 -3.79
N ILE A 86 6.17 -11.64 -2.63
CA ILE A 86 7.10 -10.97 -1.72
C ILE A 86 8.45 -10.73 -2.39
N GLY A 87 8.96 -11.73 -3.10
CA GLY A 87 10.21 -11.59 -3.84
C GLY A 87 10.16 -10.50 -4.91
N ARG A 88 9.08 -10.45 -5.68
CA ARG A 88 8.89 -9.38 -6.68
C ARG A 88 8.79 -8.01 -6.02
N ARG A 89 8.08 -7.92 -4.91
CA ARG A 89 7.94 -6.65 -4.18
C ARG A 89 9.28 -6.16 -3.65
N ALA A 90 10.10 -7.06 -3.11
CA ALA A 90 11.44 -6.72 -2.64
C ALA A 90 12.31 -6.20 -3.80
N ALA A 91 12.24 -6.86 -4.97
CA ALA A 91 13.00 -6.43 -6.15
C ALA A 91 12.53 -5.06 -6.66
N GLU A 92 11.22 -4.78 -6.64
CA GLU A 92 10.67 -3.46 -6.99
C GLU A 92 11.21 -2.38 -6.05
N LEU A 93 11.31 -2.68 -4.75
CA LEU A 93 11.86 -1.75 -3.76
C LEU A 93 13.36 -1.51 -4.00
N ASP A 94 14.12 -2.53 -4.34
CA ASP A 94 15.54 -2.38 -4.68
C ASP A 94 15.72 -1.43 -5.87
N ALA A 95 14.90 -1.59 -6.91
CA ALA A 95 14.92 -0.71 -8.07
C ALA A 95 14.57 0.73 -7.68
N ARG A 96 13.55 0.90 -6.81
CA ARG A 96 13.12 2.21 -6.32
C ARG A 96 14.22 2.89 -5.51
N ILE A 97 14.89 2.14 -4.64
CA ILE A 97 16.02 2.63 -3.85
C ILE A 97 17.13 3.12 -4.78
N ALA A 98 17.48 2.36 -5.81
CA ALA A 98 18.49 2.76 -6.78
C ALA A 98 18.11 4.04 -7.52
N GLU A 99 16.87 4.17 -7.95
CA GLU A 99 16.36 5.39 -8.59
C GLU A 99 16.46 6.61 -7.67
N LEU A 100 16.06 6.45 -6.40
CA LEU A 100 16.12 7.52 -5.41
C LEU A 100 17.57 7.91 -5.10
N GLN A 101 18.48 6.94 -5.02
CA GLN A 101 19.91 7.22 -4.81
C GLN A 101 20.49 8.01 -5.98
N ALA A 102 20.16 7.63 -7.21
CA ALA A 102 20.61 8.34 -8.41
C ALA A 102 20.11 9.78 -8.43
N LEU A 103 18.83 9.99 -8.13
CA LEU A 103 18.25 11.32 -8.04
C LEU A 103 18.91 12.16 -6.95
N ARG A 104 19.12 11.57 -5.78
CA ARG A 104 19.81 12.24 -4.68
C ARG A 104 21.22 12.67 -5.09
N ASP A 105 21.94 11.80 -5.78
CA ASP A 105 23.30 12.10 -6.21
C ASP A 105 23.33 13.23 -7.24
N GLU A 106 22.37 13.27 -8.15
CA GLU A 106 22.18 14.38 -9.07
C GLU A 106 21.92 15.69 -8.33
N LEU A 107 21.02 15.67 -7.36
CA LEU A 107 20.71 16.86 -6.56
C LEU A 107 21.92 17.34 -5.75
N ARG A 108 22.68 16.42 -5.17
CA ARG A 108 23.91 16.76 -4.44
C ARG A 108 24.94 17.39 -5.36
N SER A 109 25.10 16.85 -6.56
CA SER A 109 26.01 17.39 -7.58
C SER A 109 25.58 18.79 -8.01
N LEU A 110 24.29 18.97 -8.28
CA LEU A 110 23.72 20.27 -8.64
C LEU A 110 23.90 21.28 -7.51
N HIS A 111 23.67 20.86 -6.28
CA HIS A 111 23.81 21.70 -5.10
C HIS A 111 25.27 22.19 -4.94
N ARG A 112 26.27 21.29 -5.12
CA ARG A 112 27.68 21.67 -5.07
C ARG A 112 28.04 22.69 -6.13
N ARG A 113 27.54 22.51 -7.36
CA ARG A 113 27.77 23.45 -8.46
C ARG A 113 27.07 24.79 -8.20
N ALA A 114 25.84 24.74 -7.72
CA ALA A 114 25.03 25.92 -7.41
C ALA A 114 25.66 26.79 -6.33
N ARG A 115 26.32 26.20 -5.34
CA ARG A 115 27.02 26.96 -4.29
C ARG A 115 28.17 27.77 -4.77
N ARG A 116 28.71 27.45 -5.96
CA ARG A 116 29.80 28.20 -6.60
C ARG A 116 29.30 29.31 -7.51
N LEU A 117 28.00 29.32 -7.83
CA LEU A 117 27.40 30.34 -8.66
C LEU A 117 27.10 31.60 -7.85
N ASP A 118 27.29 32.77 -8.49
CA ASP A 118 26.94 34.04 -7.87
C ASP A 118 25.45 34.32 -8.08
N PRO A 119 24.64 34.36 -6.97
CA PRO A 119 23.21 34.63 -7.07
C PRO A 119 22.88 35.97 -7.71
N HIS A 120 23.82 36.92 -7.67
CA HIS A 120 23.63 38.26 -8.25
C HIS A 120 23.90 38.31 -9.77
N ARG A 121 24.39 37.20 -10.34
CA ARG A 121 24.71 37.10 -11.77
C ARG A 121 23.77 36.16 -12.52
N CYS A 122 22.51 36.05 -12.06
CA CYS A 122 21.52 35.29 -12.79
C CYS A 122 21.25 35.91 -14.17
N ASP A 123 21.19 35.06 -15.19
CA ASP A 123 20.79 35.47 -16.52
C ASP A 123 19.28 35.73 -16.53
N PRO A 124 18.81 36.97 -16.78
CA PRO A 124 17.38 37.29 -16.75
C PRO A 124 16.59 36.62 -17.88
N ARG A 125 17.26 36.01 -18.87
CA ARG A 125 16.61 35.24 -19.94
C ARG A 125 16.22 33.83 -19.50
N LEU A 126 16.79 33.34 -18.40
CA LEU A 126 16.53 32.03 -17.84
C LEU A 126 15.55 32.15 -16.67
N VAL A 127 14.79 31.11 -16.43
CA VAL A 127 13.91 31.04 -15.24
C VAL A 127 14.79 30.95 -13.99
N CYS A 128 15.76 30.01 -14.01
CA CYS A 128 16.70 29.81 -12.90
C CYS A 128 18.01 29.25 -13.48
N HIS A 129 19.09 29.99 -13.42
CA HIS A 129 20.35 29.56 -14.03
C HIS A 129 20.94 28.32 -13.32
N VAL A 130 20.58 28.08 -12.06
CA VAL A 130 21.04 26.89 -11.35
C VAL A 130 20.53 25.62 -12.03
N ILE A 131 19.24 25.58 -12.34
CA ILE A 131 18.59 24.42 -12.94
C ILE A 131 18.87 24.39 -14.45
N ASP A 132 18.73 25.52 -15.14
CA ASP A 132 18.93 25.62 -16.61
C ASP A 132 20.34 25.27 -17.02
N HIS A 133 21.37 25.63 -16.23
CA HIS A 133 22.76 25.32 -16.52
C HIS A 133 23.25 24.01 -15.87
N GLY A 134 22.47 23.43 -14.98
CA GLY A 134 22.81 22.21 -14.29
C GLY A 134 22.46 20.93 -15.06
N ALA A 135 21.68 21.08 -16.10
CA ALA A 135 21.22 19.95 -16.90
C ALA A 135 22.30 19.47 -17.87
#